data_cac2a5680a691b4f4013b63d0e7e25af
#
_entry.id   cac2a5680a691b4f4013b63d0e7e25af
#
_cell.length_a   1.000
_cell.length_b   1.000
_cell.length_c   1.000
_cell.angle_alpha   90.00
_cell.angle_beta   90.00
_cell.angle_gamma   90.00
#
_symmetry.space_group_name_H-M   'P 1'
#
loop_
_entity.id
_entity.type
_entity.pdbx_description
1 polymer ?
#
loop_
_entity_poly.entity_id
_entity_poly.type
_entity_poly.pdbx_seq_one_letter_code
_entity_poly.pdbx_strand_id
1 'polypeptide(L)'
;MTHEIQIAPRTYINTQITRRINVSGIDVDENLIKELLIKHLQDFNSKQRPKLSDAFEIYMTENTSAHRRKFKLNANQYFKRFVAQFGDMYLDELRHWHITQYRDHRLAEGLHPNSVRKHNNILNAMINMAFKHLDIDRLSPFRGLQIRGEGENTRPIPHITKELIHEVKAFLIAHPTPASMVGLIQLNTGFRISEPTLARLEDLVLDHDIPHLWIRKNELSDRKTRASIRAVPLLGISLEAAKELHSRAKRKNSPWLLPQYAKEFGGCSCSAILNKNLKPLNFRSHMFRHAFIDRLKACNDIPLPLAESITGHGRGQSDFAVYGTVGYSLEQKLEVIRKVLI
;
A
#
# COMPACT_ATOMS: atom_id res chain seq x y z
N MET A 1 -49.06 25.58 -22.62
CA MET A 1 -48.14 24.66 -23.32
C MET A 1 -47.14 24.11 -22.30
N THR A 2 -47.11 22.81 -22.18
CA THR A 2 -46.14 22.13 -21.33
C THR A 2 -44.87 21.97 -22.16
N HIS A 3 -43.76 22.59 -21.75
CA HIS A 3 -42.45 22.34 -22.35
C HIS A 3 -41.67 21.41 -21.43
N GLU A 4 -41.33 20.25 -21.92
CA GLU A 4 -40.38 19.37 -21.27
C GLU A 4 -38.97 19.80 -21.67
N ILE A 5 -38.16 20.18 -20.68
CA ILE A 5 -36.74 20.47 -20.87
C ILE A 5 -35.97 19.31 -20.28
N GLN A 6 -35.31 18.53 -21.14
CA GLN A 6 -34.43 17.44 -20.74
C GLN A 6 -33.06 18.01 -20.37
N ILE A 7 -32.73 18.08 -19.07
CA ILE A 7 -31.52 18.71 -18.56
C ILE A 7 -30.41 17.68 -18.31
N ALA A 8 -30.76 16.40 -18.13
CA ALA A 8 -29.80 15.28 -18.04
C ALA A 8 -30.55 13.98 -18.40
N PRO A 9 -29.83 12.88 -18.73
CA PRO A 9 -30.43 11.65 -19.24
C PRO A 9 -31.28 10.92 -18.20
N ARG A 10 -32.10 11.53 -17.43
CA ARG A 10 -33.16 10.93 -16.57
C ARG A 10 -33.86 11.92 -15.63
N THR A 11 -33.55 13.22 -15.69
CA THR A 11 -34.25 14.19 -14.84
C THR A 11 -35.17 15.01 -15.71
N TYR A 12 -36.47 14.86 -15.50
CA TYR A 12 -37.47 15.66 -16.14
C TYR A 12 -37.95 16.73 -15.16
N ILE A 13 -37.81 18.01 -15.52
CA ILE A 13 -38.44 19.10 -14.78
C ILE A 13 -39.66 19.51 -15.55
N ASN A 14 -40.80 19.21 -14.97
CA ASN A 14 -42.10 19.65 -15.50
C ASN A 14 -42.40 21.06 -14.98
N THR A 15 -42.13 22.08 -15.77
CA THR A 15 -42.38 23.45 -15.37
C THR A 15 -43.66 23.92 -16.08
N GLN A 16 -44.77 24.01 -15.36
CA GLN A 16 -45.93 24.74 -15.84
C GLN A 16 -45.65 26.24 -15.70
N ILE A 17 -45.32 26.88 -16.80
CA ILE A 17 -45.26 28.35 -16.86
C ILE A 17 -46.67 28.84 -17.11
N THR A 18 -47.39 29.19 -16.04
CA THR A 18 -48.67 29.87 -16.14
C THR A 18 -48.46 31.32 -16.56
N ARG A 19 -49.16 31.76 -17.60
CA ARG A 19 -49.07 33.06 -18.28
C ARG A 19 -49.42 34.29 -17.43
N ARG A 20 -49.16 34.36 -16.16
CA ARG A 20 -49.37 35.55 -15.33
C ARG A 20 -48.30 35.70 -14.29
N ILE A 21 -47.17 36.28 -14.69
CA ILE A 21 -46.34 36.99 -13.74
C ILE A 21 -46.66 38.47 -13.91
N ASN A 22 -47.62 38.94 -13.14
CA ASN A 22 -47.89 40.36 -13.05
C ASN A 22 -47.00 40.94 -11.95
N VAL A 23 -45.77 41.31 -12.32
CA VAL A 23 -44.90 42.07 -11.43
C VAL A 23 -45.09 43.53 -11.81
N SER A 24 -46.01 44.20 -11.13
CA SER A 24 -46.14 45.69 -11.02
C SER A 24 -45.45 46.50 -12.15
N GLY A 25 -46.07 46.49 -13.38
CA GLY A 25 -45.79 47.46 -14.42
C GLY A 25 -44.46 47.30 -15.20
N ILE A 26 -43.77 46.22 -15.07
CA ILE A 26 -42.57 45.93 -15.88
C ILE A 26 -42.94 44.89 -16.94
N ASP A 27 -42.91 45.29 -18.20
CA ASP A 27 -43.05 44.40 -19.35
C ASP A 27 -41.76 43.57 -19.46
N VAL A 28 -41.84 42.35 -18.98
CA VAL A 28 -40.63 41.47 -18.97
C VAL A 28 -40.69 40.55 -20.20
N ASP A 29 -39.70 40.65 -21.04
CA ASP A 29 -39.53 39.79 -22.22
C ASP A 29 -39.51 38.32 -21.79
N GLU A 30 -40.53 37.57 -22.21
CA GLU A 30 -40.70 36.15 -21.92
C GLU A 30 -39.49 35.31 -22.39
N ASN A 31 -38.81 35.74 -23.46
CA ASN A 31 -37.61 35.07 -23.95
C ASN A 31 -36.39 35.32 -23.06
N LEU A 32 -36.28 36.54 -22.54
CA LEU A 32 -35.21 36.87 -21.57
C LEU A 32 -35.36 36.07 -20.27
N ILE A 33 -36.60 35.91 -19.77
CA ILE A 33 -36.86 35.05 -18.60
C ILE A 33 -36.49 33.62 -18.88
N LYS A 34 -36.85 33.07 -20.05
CA LYS A 34 -36.49 31.71 -20.46
C LYS A 34 -34.97 31.53 -20.54
N GLU A 35 -34.27 32.46 -21.15
CA GLU A 35 -32.79 32.41 -21.24
C GLU A 35 -32.12 32.45 -19.85
N LEU A 36 -32.58 33.37 -18.98
CA LEU A 36 -32.08 33.48 -17.61
C LEU A 36 -32.38 32.23 -16.78
N LEU A 37 -33.58 31.65 -16.94
CA LEU A 37 -33.95 30.41 -16.26
C LEU A 37 -33.14 29.21 -16.77
N ILE A 38 -32.95 29.10 -18.06
CA ILE A 38 -32.11 28.06 -18.67
C ILE A 38 -30.67 28.21 -18.19
N LYS A 39 -30.13 29.44 -18.21
CA LYS A 39 -28.79 29.73 -17.73
C LYS A 39 -28.66 29.41 -16.23
N HIS A 40 -29.61 29.83 -15.41
CA HIS A 40 -29.63 29.57 -13.96
C HIS A 40 -29.70 28.05 -13.66
N LEU A 41 -30.56 27.32 -14.40
CA LEU A 41 -30.67 25.86 -14.27
C LEU A 41 -29.39 25.13 -14.76
N GLN A 42 -28.76 25.64 -15.81
CA GLN A 42 -27.50 25.13 -16.27
C GLN A 42 -26.36 25.39 -15.25
N ASP A 43 -26.30 26.60 -14.69
CA ASP A 43 -25.36 26.98 -13.64
C ASP A 43 -25.58 26.20 -12.33
N PHE A 44 -26.85 25.98 -11.96
CA PHE A 44 -27.23 25.17 -10.80
C PHE A 44 -26.86 23.70 -11.00
N ASN A 45 -27.15 23.13 -12.17
CA ASN A 45 -26.78 21.76 -12.52
C ASN A 45 -25.25 21.58 -12.65
N SER A 46 -24.56 22.59 -13.21
CA SER A 46 -23.09 22.54 -13.30
C SER A 46 -22.41 22.61 -11.92
N LYS A 47 -22.97 23.38 -10.98
CA LYS A 47 -22.50 23.44 -9.59
C LYS A 47 -22.74 22.15 -8.81
N GLN A 48 -23.73 21.33 -9.20
CA GLN A 48 -24.02 20.04 -8.57
C GLN A 48 -23.37 18.84 -9.28
N ARG A 49 -22.81 19.04 -10.49
CA ARG A 49 -22.13 17.94 -11.20
C ARG A 49 -20.76 17.69 -10.58
N PRO A 50 -20.55 16.53 -9.95
CA PRO A 50 -19.29 16.21 -9.31
C PRO A 50 -18.17 15.99 -10.35
N LYS A 51 -16.97 16.46 -9.99
CA LYS A 51 -15.76 16.33 -10.79
C LYS A 51 -14.83 15.23 -10.24
N LEU A 52 -13.74 14.98 -10.96
CA LEU A 52 -12.66 14.10 -10.50
C LEU A 52 -12.03 14.60 -9.20
N SER A 53 -11.92 15.93 -9.01
CA SER A 53 -11.44 16.53 -7.75
C SER A 53 -12.33 16.19 -6.56
N ASP A 54 -13.66 16.20 -6.74
CA ASP A 54 -14.58 15.82 -5.67
C ASP A 54 -14.43 14.33 -5.32
N ALA A 55 -14.24 13.48 -6.33
CA ALA A 55 -13.95 12.06 -6.10
C ALA A 55 -12.66 11.84 -5.34
N PHE A 56 -11.64 12.65 -5.60
CA PHE A 56 -10.38 12.59 -4.86
C PHE A 56 -10.57 13.01 -3.41
N GLU A 57 -11.30 14.09 -3.13
CA GLU A 57 -11.58 14.57 -1.78
C GLU A 57 -12.38 13.55 -0.97
N ILE A 58 -13.43 12.98 -1.54
CA ILE A 58 -14.22 11.90 -0.93
C ILE A 58 -13.29 10.72 -0.59
N TYR A 59 -12.45 10.30 -1.54
CA TYR A 59 -11.52 9.19 -1.34
C TYR A 59 -10.51 9.46 -0.22
N MET A 60 -10.05 10.70 -0.08
CA MET A 60 -9.10 11.10 0.97
C MET A 60 -9.77 11.26 2.34
N THR A 61 -11.06 11.51 2.38
CA THR A 61 -11.82 11.67 3.63
C THR A 61 -12.33 10.33 4.16
N GLU A 62 -12.92 9.50 3.29
CA GLU A 62 -13.61 8.29 3.72
C GLU A 62 -12.74 7.05 3.78
N ASN A 63 -11.61 7.04 3.06
CA ASN A 63 -10.77 5.84 3.04
C ASN A 63 -10.05 5.63 4.38
N THR A 64 -10.29 4.50 5.01
CA THR A 64 -9.67 4.13 6.30
C THR A 64 -8.13 4.13 6.28
N SER A 65 -7.50 4.05 5.11
CA SER A 65 -6.05 4.14 4.94
C SER A 65 -5.55 5.57 4.69
N ALA A 66 -6.44 6.57 4.63
CA ALA A 66 -6.07 7.96 4.33
C ALA A 66 -5.20 8.61 5.41
N HIS A 67 -5.18 8.08 6.64
CA HIS A 67 -4.22 8.52 7.67
C HIS A 67 -2.77 8.21 7.32
N ARG A 68 -2.51 7.25 6.39
CA ARG A 68 -1.15 6.81 6.01
C ARG A 68 -0.57 7.71 4.93
N ARG A 69 0.56 8.36 5.22
CA ARG A 69 1.23 9.26 4.27
C ARG A 69 1.55 8.61 2.92
N LYS A 70 2.04 7.37 2.92
CA LYS A 70 2.32 6.63 1.67
C LYS A 70 1.08 6.44 0.81
N PHE A 71 -0.07 6.20 1.43
CA PHE A 71 -1.36 6.12 0.74
C PHE A 71 -1.69 7.46 0.08
N LYS A 72 -1.62 8.57 0.86
CA LYS A 72 -1.86 9.92 0.35
C LYS A 72 -0.95 10.27 -0.83
N LEU A 73 0.34 10.00 -0.70
CA LEU A 73 1.31 10.30 -1.76
C LEU A 73 0.99 9.53 -3.06
N ASN A 74 0.70 8.24 -2.96
CA ASN A 74 0.34 7.43 -4.14
C ASN A 74 -0.98 7.88 -4.76
N ALA A 75 -2.04 8.08 -3.96
CA ALA A 75 -3.33 8.53 -4.44
C ALA A 75 -3.21 9.88 -5.16
N ASN A 76 -2.55 10.86 -4.53
CA ASN A 76 -2.32 12.18 -5.11
C ASN A 76 -1.48 12.12 -6.39
N GLN A 77 -0.43 11.30 -6.43
CA GLN A 77 0.42 11.16 -7.61
C GLN A 77 -0.36 10.62 -8.81
N TYR A 78 -1.17 9.57 -8.60
CA TYR A 78 -1.91 8.94 -9.70
C TYR A 78 -3.08 9.80 -10.15
N PHE A 79 -3.77 10.45 -9.21
CA PHE A 79 -4.79 11.44 -9.49
C PHE A 79 -4.25 12.60 -10.34
N LYS A 80 -3.18 13.25 -9.88
CA LYS A 80 -2.56 14.36 -10.63
C LYS A 80 -2.13 13.97 -12.05
N ARG A 81 -1.60 12.76 -12.23
CA ARG A 81 -1.23 12.26 -13.56
C ARG A 81 -2.44 12.06 -14.47
N PHE A 82 -3.55 11.57 -13.92
CA PHE A 82 -4.77 11.37 -14.67
C PHE A 82 -5.38 12.73 -15.07
N VAL A 83 -5.51 13.65 -14.13
CA VAL A 83 -6.02 15.00 -14.37
C VAL A 83 -5.11 15.81 -15.30
N ALA A 84 -3.80 15.63 -15.24
CA ALA A 84 -2.87 16.28 -16.17
C ALA A 84 -3.10 15.85 -17.63
N GLN A 85 -3.60 14.64 -17.87
CA GLN A 85 -3.86 14.13 -19.22
C GLN A 85 -5.24 14.52 -19.74
N PHE A 86 -6.26 14.59 -18.88
CA PHE A 86 -7.66 14.73 -19.31
C PHE A 86 -8.38 15.97 -18.73
N GLY A 87 -7.72 16.72 -17.87
CA GLY A 87 -8.35 17.79 -17.11
C GLY A 87 -9.17 17.28 -15.91
N ASP A 88 -9.65 18.21 -15.10
CA ASP A 88 -10.59 17.93 -14.01
C ASP A 88 -12.02 17.87 -14.56
N MET A 89 -12.33 16.76 -15.22
CA MET A 89 -13.62 16.55 -15.88
C MET A 89 -14.71 16.13 -14.90
N TYR A 90 -15.96 16.26 -15.33
CA TYR A 90 -17.11 15.78 -14.60
C TYR A 90 -17.15 14.24 -14.58
N LEU A 91 -17.60 13.67 -13.46
CA LEU A 91 -17.64 12.20 -13.28
C LEU A 91 -18.56 11.51 -14.29
N ASP A 92 -19.64 12.18 -14.72
CA ASP A 92 -20.58 11.68 -15.71
C ASP A 92 -20.00 11.69 -17.14
N GLU A 93 -18.94 12.42 -17.41
CA GLU A 93 -18.19 12.45 -18.69
C GLU A 93 -17.10 11.38 -18.77
N LEU A 94 -16.68 10.82 -17.63
CA LEU A 94 -15.65 9.80 -17.59
C LEU A 94 -16.13 8.53 -18.31
N ARG A 95 -15.37 8.06 -19.32
CA ARG A 95 -15.67 6.89 -20.14
C ARG A 95 -14.51 5.91 -20.15
N HIS A 96 -14.79 4.66 -20.53
CA HIS A 96 -13.77 3.61 -20.59
C HIS A 96 -12.61 3.95 -21.53
N TRP A 97 -12.83 4.71 -22.59
CA TRP A 97 -11.77 5.12 -23.51
C TRP A 97 -10.72 6.03 -22.85
N HIS A 98 -11.10 6.89 -21.88
CA HIS A 98 -10.11 7.66 -21.12
C HIS A 98 -9.16 6.72 -20.35
N ILE A 99 -9.72 5.63 -19.83
CA ILE A 99 -8.96 4.66 -19.05
C ILE A 99 -8.00 3.87 -19.94
N THR A 100 -8.46 3.48 -21.13
CA THR A 100 -7.60 2.81 -22.10
C THR A 100 -6.50 3.73 -22.62
N GLN A 101 -6.79 4.98 -22.92
CA GLN A 101 -5.76 5.97 -23.30
C GLN A 101 -4.76 6.22 -22.17
N TYR A 102 -5.22 6.34 -20.91
CA TYR A 102 -4.30 6.48 -19.78
C TYR A 102 -3.39 5.28 -19.63
N ARG A 103 -3.94 4.06 -19.74
CA ARG A 103 -3.15 2.82 -19.76
C ARG A 103 -2.08 2.87 -20.86
N ASP A 104 -2.47 3.17 -22.09
CA ASP A 104 -1.58 3.13 -23.25
C ASP A 104 -0.48 4.19 -23.14
N HIS A 105 -0.82 5.37 -22.66
CA HIS A 105 0.15 6.42 -22.39
C HIS A 105 1.17 6.01 -21.32
N ARG A 106 0.70 5.38 -20.20
CA ARG A 106 1.62 4.88 -19.17
C ARG A 106 2.53 3.76 -19.66
N LEU A 107 2.03 2.87 -20.51
CA LEU A 107 2.85 1.82 -21.14
C LEU A 107 3.87 2.42 -22.12
N ALA A 108 3.47 3.42 -22.90
CA ALA A 108 4.38 4.13 -23.83
C ALA A 108 5.50 4.87 -23.10
N GLU A 109 5.27 5.35 -21.87
CA GLU A 109 6.34 5.90 -21.02
C GLU A 109 7.29 4.83 -20.45
N GLY A 110 7.10 3.55 -20.79
CA GLY A 110 7.92 2.44 -20.32
C GLY A 110 7.56 1.91 -18.94
N LEU A 111 6.38 2.24 -18.38
CA LEU A 111 5.94 1.64 -17.13
C LEU A 111 5.61 0.16 -17.34
N HIS A 112 6.07 -0.66 -16.39
CA HIS A 112 5.72 -2.08 -16.37
C HIS A 112 4.20 -2.27 -16.21
N PRO A 113 3.54 -3.23 -16.93
CA PRO A 113 2.10 -3.48 -16.90
C PRO A 113 1.52 -3.60 -15.47
N ASN A 114 2.21 -4.32 -14.58
CA ASN A 114 1.80 -4.43 -13.17
C ASN A 114 1.81 -3.08 -12.42
N SER A 115 2.65 -2.12 -12.84
CA SER A 115 2.66 -0.77 -12.26
C SER A 115 1.47 0.04 -12.79
N VAL A 116 1.15 -0.09 -14.07
CA VAL A 116 -0.04 0.50 -14.68
C VAL A 116 -1.29 -0.04 -14.01
N ARG A 117 -1.36 -1.35 -13.73
CA ARG A 117 -2.47 -1.95 -12.97
C ARG A 117 -2.64 -1.31 -11.58
N LYS A 118 -1.55 -1.03 -10.87
CA LYS A 118 -1.61 -0.37 -9.55
C LYS A 118 -2.20 1.04 -9.64
N HIS A 119 -1.83 1.81 -10.66
CA HIS A 119 -2.42 3.13 -10.90
C HIS A 119 -3.92 3.01 -11.11
N ASN A 120 -4.34 2.14 -12.02
CA ASN A 120 -5.75 1.94 -12.34
C ASN A 120 -6.57 1.44 -11.14
N ASN A 121 -6.01 0.55 -10.31
CA ASN A 121 -6.71 0.05 -9.12
C ASN A 121 -7.00 1.18 -8.11
N ILE A 122 -6.07 2.11 -7.92
CA ILE A 122 -6.26 3.25 -7.00
C ILE A 122 -7.28 4.23 -7.57
N LEU A 123 -7.17 4.57 -8.86
CA LEU A 123 -8.14 5.43 -9.54
C LEU A 123 -9.54 4.80 -9.55
N ASN A 124 -9.64 3.49 -9.82
CA ASN A 124 -10.90 2.76 -9.77
C ASN A 124 -11.52 2.78 -8.36
N ALA A 125 -10.71 2.58 -7.32
CA ALA A 125 -11.20 2.63 -5.94
C ALA A 125 -11.71 4.03 -5.59
N MET A 126 -11.05 5.08 -6.07
CA MET A 126 -11.46 6.48 -5.90
C MET A 126 -12.83 6.74 -6.56
N ILE A 127 -12.99 6.36 -7.82
CA ILE A 127 -14.23 6.56 -8.57
C ILE A 127 -15.38 5.74 -7.98
N ASN A 128 -15.14 4.47 -7.61
CA ASN A 128 -16.17 3.64 -6.98
C ASN A 128 -16.63 4.21 -5.63
N MET A 129 -15.70 4.75 -4.84
CA MET A 129 -16.04 5.38 -3.56
C MET A 129 -16.89 6.64 -3.77
N ALA A 130 -16.51 7.48 -4.74
CA ALA A 130 -17.28 8.66 -5.09
C ALA A 130 -18.66 8.30 -5.62
N PHE A 131 -18.78 7.31 -6.50
CA PHE A 131 -20.08 6.86 -7.01
C PHE A 131 -20.99 6.38 -5.88
N LYS A 132 -20.43 5.63 -4.92
CA LYS A 132 -21.18 5.18 -3.75
C LYS A 132 -21.58 6.33 -2.83
N HIS A 133 -20.67 7.27 -2.56
CA HIS A 133 -20.94 8.43 -1.68
C HIS A 133 -21.99 9.38 -2.25
N LEU A 134 -21.98 9.54 -3.58
CA LEU A 134 -22.85 10.47 -4.29
C LEU A 134 -24.11 9.80 -4.85
N ASP A 135 -24.41 8.56 -4.48
CA ASP A 135 -25.55 7.75 -4.96
C ASP A 135 -25.63 7.69 -6.50
N ILE A 136 -24.48 7.67 -7.18
CA ILE A 136 -24.40 7.55 -8.63
C ILE A 136 -24.54 6.08 -9.02
N ASP A 137 -25.68 5.68 -9.54
CA ASP A 137 -25.95 4.33 -10.05
C ASP A 137 -25.27 4.08 -11.40
N ARG A 138 -23.97 3.90 -11.36
CA ARG A 138 -23.14 3.68 -12.53
C ARG A 138 -21.94 2.78 -12.20
N LEU A 139 -21.63 1.88 -13.13
CA LEU A 139 -20.40 1.08 -13.03
C LEU A 139 -19.18 1.95 -13.34
N SER A 140 -18.12 1.76 -12.56
CA SER A 140 -16.84 2.43 -12.82
C SER A 140 -16.33 2.09 -14.21
N PRO A 141 -15.90 3.07 -15.01
CA PRO A 141 -15.31 2.85 -16.33
C PRO A 141 -13.93 2.17 -16.27
N PHE A 142 -13.34 2.02 -15.10
CA PHE A 142 -12.12 1.22 -14.87
C PHE A 142 -12.37 -0.29 -14.84
N ARG A 143 -13.64 -0.71 -14.73
CA ARG A 143 -13.99 -2.14 -14.66
C ARG A 143 -13.62 -2.83 -15.98
N GLY A 144 -13.07 -4.06 -15.87
CA GLY A 144 -12.76 -4.87 -17.04
C GLY A 144 -11.53 -4.42 -17.85
N LEU A 145 -10.77 -3.43 -17.36
CA LEU A 145 -9.57 -2.98 -18.04
C LEU A 145 -8.56 -4.15 -18.21
N GLN A 146 -8.23 -4.45 -19.44
CA GLN A 146 -7.16 -5.40 -19.78
C GLN A 146 -5.85 -4.64 -20.03
N ILE A 147 -4.74 -5.21 -19.58
CA ILE A 147 -3.39 -4.65 -19.79
C ILE A 147 -2.53 -5.76 -20.38
N ARG A 148 -2.09 -5.54 -21.63
CA ARG A 148 -1.23 -6.53 -22.32
C ARG A 148 0.07 -6.73 -21.55
N GLY A 149 0.48 -7.99 -21.36
CA GLY A 149 1.69 -8.36 -20.60
C GLY A 149 1.55 -8.23 -19.08
N GLU A 150 0.31 -8.04 -18.58
CA GLU A 150 0.08 -8.07 -17.13
C GLU A 150 0.29 -9.49 -16.59
N GLY A 151 1.10 -9.61 -15.52
CA GLY A 151 1.48 -10.92 -14.96
C GLY A 151 2.61 -11.61 -15.72
N GLU A 152 2.89 -11.19 -16.95
CA GLU A 152 4.04 -11.64 -17.71
C GLU A 152 5.31 -10.88 -17.23
N ASN A 153 6.48 -11.50 -17.43
CA ASN A 153 7.78 -10.85 -17.14
C ASN A 153 7.91 -10.26 -15.72
N THR A 154 7.25 -10.85 -14.73
CA THR A 154 7.72 -10.64 -13.36
C THR A 154 9.16 -11.11 -13.33
N ARG A 155 10.10 -10.20 -13.02
CA ARG A 155 11.51 -10.58 -12.91
C ARG A 155 11.59 -11.79 -12.00
N PRO A 156 12.01 -12.96 -12.52
CA PRO A 156 12.12 -14.14 -11.68
C PRO A 156 13.06 -13.79 -10.52
N ILE A 157 12.66 -14.17 -9.32
CA ILE A 157 13.58 -14.06 -8.19
C ILE A 157 14.68 -15.06 -8.50
N PRO A 158 15.96 -14.63 -8.60
CA PRO A 158 17.03 -15.55 -8.90
C PRO A 158 17.08 -16.64 -7.83
N HIS A 159 17.41 -17.86 -8.23
CA HIS A 159 17.61 -18.93 -7.28
C HIS A 159 18.74 -18.54 -6.31
N ILE A 160 18.43 -18.57 -5.01
CA ILE A 160 19.36 -18.15 -3.97
C ILE A 160 20.04 -19.41 -3.44
N THR A 161 21.27 -19.65 -3.89
CA THR A 161 22.04 -20.83 -3.47
C THR A 161 22.58 -20.67 -2.05
N LYS A 162 23.00 -21.77 -1.44
CA LYS A 162 23.62 -21.74 -0.11
C LYS A 162 24.94 -20.96 -0.14
N GLU A 163 25.72 -21.13 -1.21
CA GLU A 163 27.02 -20.48 -1.43
C GLU A 163 26.82 -18.96 -1.46
N LEU A 164 25.87 -18.47 -2.24
CA LEU A 164 25.56 -17.04 -2.32
C LEU A 164 25.16 -16.48 -0.95
N ILE A 165 24.36 -17.22 -0.17
CA ILE A 165 23.97 -16.79 1.18
C ILE A 165 25.19 -16.70 2.12
N HIS A 166 26.13 -17.66 2.04
CA HIS A 166 27.35 -17.61 2.82
C HIS A 166 28.27 -16.46 2.40
N GLU A 167 28.36 -16.18 1.10
CA GLU A 167 29.08 -15.03 0.57
C GLU A 167 28.50 -13.71 1.05
N VAL A 168 27.17 -13.57 0.96
CA VAL A 168 26.44 -12.39 1.46
C VAL A 168 26.64 -12.22 2.96
N LYS A 169 26.58 -13.30 3.77
CA LYS A 169 26.84 -13.28 5.20
C LYS A 169 28.25 -12.76 5.48
N ALA A 170 29.25 -13.33 4.82
CA ALA A 170 30.67 -12.94 4.99
C ALA A 170 30.88 -11.47 4.61
N PHE A 171 30.29 -11.03 3.50
CA PHE A 171 30.34 -9.62 3.07
C PHE A 171 29.76 -8.67 4.11
N LEU A 172 28.59 -8.99 4.68
CA LEU A 172 27.95 -8.15 5.67
C LEU A 172 28.75 -8.07 6.99
N ILE A 173 29.43 -9.18 7.38
CA ILE A 173 30.29 -9.21 8.55
C ILE A 173 31.55 -8.35 8.30
N ALA A 174 32.13 -8.41 7.11
CA ALA A 174 33.28 -7.61 6.74
C ALA A 174 32.99 -6.12 6.61
N HIS A 175 31.71 -5.74 6.34
CA HIS A 175 31.28 -4.37 6.18
C HIS A 175 30.17 -4.01 7.19
N PRO A 176 30.48 -3.85 8.48
CA PRO A 176 29.52 -3.79 9.59
C PRO A 176 28.85 -2.42 9.72
N THR A 177 27.92 -2.09 8.82
CA THR A 177 27.04 -0.92 8.92
C THR A 177 25.75 -1.27 9.66
N PRO A 178 25.00 -0.30 10.18
CA PRO A 178 23.68 -0.57 10.76
C PRO A 178 22.70 -1.27 9.77
N ALA A 179 22.79 -0.97 8.49
CA ALA A 179 22.00 -1.66 7.47
C ALA A 179 22.47 -3.11 7.24
N SER A 180 23.79 -3.33 7.32
CA SER A 180 24.37 -4.70 7.27
C SER A 180 23.88 -5.55 8.43
N MET A 181 23.82 -4.99 9.64
CA MET A 181 23.31 -5.68 10.83
C MET A 181 21.82 -6.07 10.65
N VAL A 182 21.02 -5.21 10.03
CA VAL A 182 19.63 -5.57 9.68
C VAL A 182 19.58 -6.74 8.71
N GLY A 183 20.46 -6.79 7.70
CA GLY A 183 20.59 -7.93 6.79
C GLY A 183 20.95 -9.23 7.52
N LEU A 184 21.90 -9.16 8.47
CA LEU A 184 22.28 -10.31 9.31
C LEU A 184 21.13 -10.79 10.21
N ILE A 185 20.32 -9.87 10.75
CA ILE A 185 19.10 -10.22 11.49
C ILE A 185 18.10 -10.92 10.56
N GLN A 186 17.88 -10.39 9.36
CA GLN A 186 16.94 -10.98 8.39
C GLN A 186 17.36 -12.40 7.97
N LEU A 187 18.64 -12.69 7.95
CA LEU A 187 19.21 -13.95 7.46
C LEU A 187 18.56 -15.18 8.12
N ASN A 188 18.40 -15.17 9.44
CA ASN A 188 17.84 -16.29 10.21
C ASN A 188 16.46 -16.04 10.81
N THR A 189 15.79 -14.96 10.43
CA THR A 189 14.44 -14.63 10.91
C THR A 189 13.42 -14.44 9.81
N GLY A 190 13.88 -14.16 8.58
CA GLY A 190 13.01 -13.84 7.46
C GLY A 190 12.20 -12.56 7.64
N PHE A 191 12.58 -11.67 8.55
CA PHE A 191 11.88 -10.40 8.76
C PHE A 191 11.77 -9.56 7.50
N ARG A 192 10.68 -8.80 7.38
CA ARG A 192 10.65 -7.67 6.43
C ARG A 192 11.62 -6.61 6.94
N ILE A 193 12.34 -5.96 6.03
CA ILE A 193 13.38 -4.99 6.43
C ILE A 193 12.89 -3.92 7.40
N SER A 194 11.66 -3.44 7.24
CA SER A 194 11.07 -2.44 8.13
C SER A 194 10.76 -2.97 9.55
N GLU A 195 10.74 -4.29 9.74
CA GLU A 195 10.42 -4.88 11.04
C GLU A 195 11.54 -4.63 12.07
N PRO A 196 12.79 -5.08 11.84
CA PRO A 196 13.88 -4.74 12.76
C PRO A 196 14.33 -3.27 12.65
N THR A 197 14.17 -2.64 11.47
CA THR A 197 14.61 -1.23 11.27
C THR A 197 13.82 -0.23 12.11
N LEU A 198 12.53 -0.49 12.31
CA LEU A 198 11.61 0.38 13.03
C LEU A 198 11.16 -0.26 14.37
N ALA A 199 11.94 -1.16 14.93
CA ALA A 199 11.68 -1.75 16.23
C ALA A 199 12.09 -0.79 17.35
N ARG A 200 11.30 -0.79 18.42
CA ARG A 200 11.69 -0.15 19.68
C ARG A 200 12.82 -0.93 20.34
N LEU A 201 13.65 -0.27 21.12
CA LEU A 201 14.72 -0.93 21.85
C LEU A 201 14.16 -1.96 22.85
N GLU A 202 13.04 -1.65 23.49
CA GLU A 202 12.32 -2.51 24.42
C GLU A 202 11.70 -3.78 23.77
N ASP A 203 11.53 -3.77 22.45
CA ASP A 203 11.05 -4.93 21.69
C ASP A 203 12.12 -6.01 21.54
N LEU A 204 13.38 -5.67 21.72
CA LEU A 204 14.50 -6.61 21.73
C LEU A 204 14.77 -7.12 23.13
N VAL A 205 14.31 -8.32 23.41
CA VAL A 205 14.45 -9.00 24.72
C VAL A 205 15.67 -9.90 24.67
N LEU A 206 16.73 -9.52 25.39
CA LEU A 206 18.02 -10.25 25.43
C LEU A 206 18.25 -11.00 26.74
N ASP A 207 17.52 -10.66 27.80
CA ASP A 207 17.60 -11.21 29.17
C ASP A 207 16.65 -12.39 29.41
N HIS A 208 16.05 -12.94 28.36
CA HIS A 208 15.21 -14.13 28.37
C HIS A 208 16.01 -15.36 27.96
N ASP A 209 15.63 -16.56 28.46
CA ASP A 209 16.25 -17.84 28.08
C ASP A 209 16.32 -18.06 26.56
N ILE A 210 15.31 -17.52 25.87
CA ILE A 210 15.25 -17.45 24.41
C ILE A 210 15.27 -15.99 24.00
N PRO A 211 16.43 -15.39 23.64
CA PRO A 211 16.50 -14.04 23.11
C PRO A 211 15.65 -13.88 21.86
N HIS A 212 14.86 -12.83 21.79
CA HIS A 212 13.91 -12.65 20.70
C HIS A 212 13.61 -11.18 20.41
N LEU A 213 13.09 -10.93 19.21
CA LEU A 213 12.59 -9.61 18.80
C LEU A 213 11.08 -9.66 18.62
N TRP A 214 10.39 -8.79 19.34
CA TRP A 214 8.98 -8.55 19.15
C TRP A 214 8.72 -7.66 17.94
N ILE A 215 7.80 -8.08 17.11
CA ILE A 215 7.24 -7.26 16.02
C ILE A 215 5.87 -6.80 16.45
N ARG A 216 5.77 -5.54 16.85
CA ARG A 216 4.56 -4.89 17.37
C ARG A 216 4.24 -3.62 16.60
N LYS A 217 3.01 -3.12 16.77
CA LYS A 217 2.62 -1.78 16.29
C LYS A 217 3.36 -0.74 17.14
N ASN A 218 3.84 0.28 16.47
CA ASN A 218 4.39 1.48 17.11
C ASN A 218 4.07 2.71 16.25
N GLU A 219 4.46 3.89 16.69
CA GLU A 219 4.16 5.17 16.04
C GLU A 219 4.72 5.31 14.61
N LEU A 220 5.78 4.57 14.27
CA LEU A 220 6.41 4.59 12.93
C LEU A 220 5.98 3.41 12.04
N SER A 221 5.35 2.40 12.62
CA SER A 221 5.04 1.16 11.94
C SER A 221 3.69 0.61 12.34
N ASP A 222 2.70 0.87 11.48
CA ASP A 222 1.38 0.27 11.61
C ASP A 222 1.39 -1.18 11.08
N ARG A 223 0.72 -2.10 11.78
CA ARG A 223 0.61 -3.51 11.39
C ARG A 223 -0.76 -3.77 10.78
N LYS A 224 -0.76 -4.21 9.52
CA LYS A 224 -2.00 -4.42 8.75
C LYS A 224 -2.88 -5.53 9.31
N THR A 225 -2.29 -6.55 9.95
CA THR A 225 -3.01 -7.74 10.40
C THR A 225 -2.52 -8.18 11.78
N ARG A 226 -3.39 -8.87 12.54
CA ARG A 226 -3.04 -9.50 13.83
C ARG A 226 -1.88 -10.49 13.69
N ALA A 227 -1.83 -11.25 12.60
CA ALA A 227 -0.74 -12.19 12.30
C ALA A 227 0.64 -11.53 12.15
N SER A 228 0.69 -10.22 11.92
CA SER A 228 1.96 -9.48 11.87
C SER A 228 2.58 -9.24 13.25
N ILE A 229 1.80 -9.36 14.33
CA ILE A 229 2.28 -9.17 15.71
C ILE A 229 2.80 -10.52 16.20
N ARG A 230 4.11 -10.58 16.47
CA ARG A 230 4.77 -11.82 16.85
C ARG A 230 6.13 -11.59 17.50
N ALA A 231 6.53 -12.53 18.37
CA ALA A 231 7.91 -12.65 18.81
C ALA A 231 8.64 -13.69 17.93
N VAL A 232 9.86 -13.41 17.55
CA VAL A 232 10.71 -14.33 16.77
C VAL A 232 12.05 -14.49 17.46
N PRO A 233 12.45 -15.75 17.82
CA PRO A 233 13.75 -16.04 18.39
C PRO A 233 14.89 -15.55 17.52
N LEU A 234 15.96 -15.11 18.16
CA LEU A 234 17.23 -14.74 17.54
C LEU A 234 18.29 -15.77 17.88
N LEU A 235 18.98 -16.24 16.85
CA LEU A 235 20.01 -17.28 17.02
C LEU A 235 21.21 -17.03 16.09
N GLY A 236 22.40 -17.43 16.52
CA GLY A 236 23.64 -17.29 15.74
C GLY A 236 23.90 -15.83 15.37
N ILE A 237 24.30 -15.59 14.11
CA ILE A 237 24.68 -14.26 13.63
C ILE A 237 23.56 -13.21 13.77
N SER A 238 22.28 -13.63 13.73
CA SER A 238 21.16 -12.71 13.92
C SER A 238 21.09 -12.18 15.35
N LEU A 239 21.42 -13.02 16.33
CA LEU A 239 21.52 -12.62 17.74
C LEU A 239 22.70 -11.68 17.95
N GLU A 240 23.86 -12.00 17.41
CA GLU A 240 25.06 -11.16 17.57
C GLU A 240 24.86 -9.78 16.94
N ALA A 241 24.27 -9.71 15.76
CA ALA A 241 23.92 -8.45 15.11
C ALA A 241 22.90 -7.63 15.93
N ALA A 242 21.93 -8.29 16.56
CA ALA A 242 20.94 -7.62 17.40
C ALA A 242 21.56 -7.09 18.71
N LYS A 243 22.46 -7.84 19.35
CA LYS A 243 23.21 -7.40 20.53
C LYS A 243 24.05 -6.16 20.23
N GLU A 244 24.74 -6.14 19.10
CA GLU A 244 25.55 -4.99 18.68
C GLU A 244 24.66 -3.76 18.43
N LEU A 245 23.52 -3.90 17.74
CA LEU A 245 22.58 -2.80 17.54
C LEU A 245 22.02 -2.30 18.88
N HIS A 246 21.69 -3.20 19.80
CA HIS A 246 21.23 -2.85 21.15
C HIS A 246 22.27 -2.00 21.90
N SER A 247 23.53 -2.45 21.89
CA SER A 247 24.64 -1.73 22.52
C SER A 247 24.83 -0.34 21.93
N ARG A 248 24.75 -0.23 20.59
CA ARG A 248 24.82 1.08 19.89
C ARG A 248 23.66 2.01 20.26
N ALA A 249 22.44 1.46 20.35
CA ALA A 249 21.26 2.23 20.73
C ALA A 249 21.33 2.71 22.19
N LYS A 250 21.78 1.84 23.12
CA LYS A 250 22.00 2.20 24.53
C LYS A 250 23.03 3.33 24.69
N ARG A 251 24.19 3.23 23.98
CA ARG A 251 25.21 4.30 24.00
C ARG A 251 24.67 5.65 23.52
N LYS A 252 23.65 5.64 22.65
CA LYS A 252 22.97 6.85 22.15
C LYS A 252 21.76 7.27 22.97
N ASN A 253 21.48 6.56 24.06
CA ASN A 253 20.28 6.75 24.88
C ASN A 253 18.98 6.81 24.02
N SER A 254 18.88 5.92 23.04
CA SER A 254 17.78 5.90 22.07
C SER A 254 16.68 4.91 22.46
N PRO A 255 15.41 5.28 22.36
CA PRO A 255 14.31 4.34 22.52
C PRO A 255 14.11 3.43 21.29
N TRP A 256 14.90 3.65 20.23
CA TRP A 256 14.83 2.89 18.97
C TRP A 256 16.07 2.02 18.79
N LEU A 257 15.88 0.83 18.26
CA LEU A 257 16.97 -0.09 17.95
C LEU A 257 17.93 0.51 16.90
N LEU A 258 17.40 1.24 15.93
CA LEU A 258 18.17 1.93 14.89
C LEU A 258 17.77 3.43 14.82
N PRO A 259 18.36 4.28 15.68
CA PRO A 259 18.00 5.70 15.79
C PRO A 259 18.05 6.47 14.47
N GLN A 260 19.02 6.18 13.62
CA GLN A 260 19.21 6.87 12.34
C GLN A 260 18.11 6.59 11.32
N TYR A 261 17.37 5.50 11.51
CA TYR A 261 16.23 5.12 10.68
C TYR A 261 14.87 5.29 11.40
N ALA A 262 14.87 5.77 12.63
CA ALA A 262 13.66 6.01 13.44
C ALA A 262 12.86 7.21 12.93
N LYS A 263 12.37 7.10 11.71
CA LYS A 263 11.58 8.13 11.02
C LYS A 263 10.67 7.48 9.99
N GLU A 264 9.73 8.26 9.52
CA GLU A 264 8.86 7.84 8.43
C GLU A 264 9.70 7.45 7.20
N PHE A 265 9.35 6.34 6.55
CA PHE A 265 10.13 5.70 5.49
C PHE A 265 11.55 5.24 5.88
N GLY A 266 11.87 5.18 7.18
CA GLY A 266 13.19 4.69 7.62
C GLY A 266 13.51 3.28 7.12
N GLY A 267 12.55 2.39 7.04
CA GLY A 267 12.71 1.07 6.42
C GLY A 267 13.10 1.14 4.93
N CYS A 268 12.57 2.11 4.18
CA CYS A 268 12.95 2.34 2.78
C CYS A 268 14.39 2.87 2.69
N SER A 269 14.78 3.78 3.58
CA SER A 269 16.15 4.32 3.64
C SER A 269 17.16 3.24 3.98
N CYS A 270 16.86 2.38 4.96
CA CYS A 270 17.69 1.22 5.31
C CYS A 270 17.82 0.24 4.14
N SER A 271 16.70 -0.06 3.46
CA SER A 271 16.67 -0.92 2.28
C SER A 271 17.52 -0.37 1.13
N ALA A 272 17.46 0.94 0.89
CA ALA A 272 18.27 1.57 -0.16
C ALA A 272 19.77 1.43 0.10
N ILE A 273 20.21 1.66 1.35
CA ILE A 273 21.61 1.51 1.74
C ILE A 273 22.05 0.04 1.63
N LEU A 274 21.25 -0.89 2.18
CA LEU A 274 21.56 -2.31 2.12
C LEU A 274 21.65 -2.83 0.68
N ASN A 275 20.70 -2.42 -0.17
CA ASN A 275 20.71 -2.79 -1.58
C ASN A 275 21.90 -2.21 -2.35
N LYS A 276 22.32 -0.97 -2.02
CA LYS A 276 23.53 -0.37 -2.59
C LYS A 276 24.78 -1.18 -2.21
N ASN A 277 24.90 -1.57 -0.96
CA ASN A 277 26.03 -2.35 -0.46
C ASN A 277 26.09 -3.74 -1.09
N LEU A 278 24.93 -4.39 -1.27
CA LEU A 278 24.81 -5.75 -1.81
C LEU A 278 24.76 -5.81 -3.34
N LYS A 279 24.82 -4.65 -4.03
CA LYS A 279 24.79 -4.60 -5.50
C LYS A 279 25.88 -5.44 -6.17
N PRO A 280 27.15 -5.48 -5.67
CA PRO A 280 28.21 -6.31 -6.27
C PRO A 280 27.86 -7.81 -6.28
N LEU A 281 27.09 -8.28 -5.29
CA LEU A 281 26.65 -9.67 -5.17
C LEU A 281 25.30 -9.93 -5.88
N ASN A 282 24.79 -8.95 -6.62
CA ASN A 282 23.46 -9.01 -7.22
C ASN A 282 22.34 -9.42 -6.23
N PHE A 283 22.52 -9.07 -4.96
CA PHE A 283 21.61 -9.43 -3.87
C PHE A 283 20.84 -8.20 -3.37
N ARG A 284 19.61 -8.41 -2.89
CA ARG A 284 18.72 -7.34 -2.40
C ARG A 284 18.11 -7.71 -1.06
N SER A 285 17.75 -6.70 -0.28
CA SER A 285 17.20 -6.86 1.08
C SER A 285 16.01 -7.82 1.17
N HIS A 286 15.15 -7.87 0.15
CA HIS A 286 13.98 -8.77 0.17
C HIS A 286 14.37 -10.24 -0.08
N MET A 287 15.51 -10.48 -0.71
CA MET A 287 16.02 -11.84 -0.97
C MET A 287 16.39 -12.60 0.31
N PHE A 288 16.76 -11.92 1.40
CA PHE A 288 16.95 -12.59 2.70
C PHE A 288 15.69 -13.34 3.14
N ARG A 289 14.53 -12.70 3.00
CA ARG A 289 13.26 -13.31 3.36
C ARG A 289 12.91 -14.47 2.43
N HIS A 290 13.16 -14.35 1.12
CA HIS A 290 12.98 -15.47 0.19
C HIS A 290 13.88 -16.65 0.56
N ALA A 291 15.16 -16.41 0.77
CA ALA A 291 16.13 -17.44 1.17
C ALA A 291 15.75 -18.12 2.48
N PHE A 292 15.20 -17.38 3.45
CA PHE A 292 14.73 -17.96 4.70
C PHE A 292 13.50 -18.87 4.48
N ILE A 293 12.53 -18.39 3.67
CA ILE A 293 11.32 -19.16 3.33
C ILE A 293 11.67 -20.41 2.55
N ASP A 294 12.63 -20.33 1.61
CA ASP A 294 13.06 -21.48 0.81
C ASP A 294 13.72 -22.55 1.70
N ARG A 295 14.50 -22.15 2.70
CA ARG A 295 15.07 -23.07 3.71
C ARG A 295 13.97 -23.71 4.56
N LEU A 296 12.94 -22.94 4.98
CA LEU A 296 11.79 -23.51 5.69
C LEU A 296 11.05 -24.54 4.84
N LYS A 297 10.85 -24.25 3.54
CA LYS A 297 10.20 -25.18 2.60
C LYS A 297 11.01 -26.45 2.31
N ALA A 298 12.33 -26.35 2.39
CA ALA A 298 13.22 -27.51 2.20
C ALA A 298 13.17 -28.49 3.38
N CYS A 299 12.59 -28.09 4.53
CA CYS A 299 12.40 -28.95 5.68
C CYS A 299 10.98 -29.54 5.66
N ASN A 300 10.86 -30.84 5.40
CA ASN A 300 9.57 -31.53 5.25
C ASN A 300 8.79 -31.65 6.57
N ASP A 301 9.44 -31.50 7.71
CA ASP A 301 8.89 -31.70 9.05
C ASP A 301 8.47 -30.39 9.76
N ILE A 302 8.48 -29.26 9.05
CA ILE A 302 8.02 -27.98 9.59
C ILE A 302 6.57 -27.75 9.18
N PRO A 303 5.62 -27.72 10.14
CA PRO A 303 4.22 -27.39 9.85
C PRO A 303 4.11 -25.97 9.26
N LEU A 304 3.39 -25.85 8.15
CA LEU A 304 3.22 -24.55 7.48
C LEU A 304 2.69 -23.43 8.39
N PRO A 305 1.69 -23.65 9.28
CA PRO A 305 1.24 -22.61 10.20
C PRO A 305 2.35 -22.12 11.15
N LEU A 306 3.23 -23.01 11.59
CA LEU A 306 4.37 -22.65 12.43
C LEU A 306 5.39 -21.81 11.66
N ALA A 307 5.71 -22.17 10.42
CA ALA A 307 6.56 -21.36 9.53
C ALA A 307 5.95 -19.98 9.24
N GLU A 308 4.65 -19.91 9.03
CA GLU A 308 3.90 -18.67 8.85
C GLU A 308 3.90 -17.80 10.10
N SER A 309 3.84 -18.40 11.30
CA SER A 309 3.92 -17.67 12.58
C SER A 309 5.27 -16.97 12.79
N ILE A 310 6.34 -17.53 12.25
CA ILE A 310 7.70 -16.92 12.29
C ILE A 310 7.77 -15.79 11.25
N THR A 311 7.34 -16.07 10.02
CA THR A 311 7.48 -15.12 8.90
C THR A 311 6.42 -14.01 8.91
N GLY A 312 5.32 -14.18 9.67
CA GLY A 312 4.20 -13.24 9.71
C GLY A 312 3.43 -13.20 8.37
N HIS A 313 3.24 -14.35 7.76
CA HIS A 313 2.26 -14.54 6.71
C HIS A 313 0.94 -14.93 7.36
N GLY A 314 -0.11 -14.13 7.16
CA GLY A 314 -1.47 -14.51 7.49
C GLY A 314 -2.11 -15.08 6.24
N ARG A 315 -2.52 -16.34 6.25
CA ARG A 315 -3.55 -16.81 5.31
C ARG A 315 -4.86 -16.16 5.72
N GLY A 316 -5.59 -15.61 4.74
CA GLY A 316 -6.97 -15.23 4.95
C GLY A 316 -7.71 -16.40 5.59
N GLN A 317 -8.30 -16.12 6.73
CA GLN A 317 -9.37 -16.87 7.40
C GLN A 317 -9.48 -18.37 7.07
N SER A 318 -8.52 -19.19 7.48
CA SER A 318 -8.87 -20.56 7.84
C SER A 318 -9.39 -20.52 9.27
N ASP A 319 -10.51 -21.14 9.54
CA ASP A 319 -11.09 -21.25 10.89
C ASP A 319 -10.05 -21.72 11.90
N PHE A 320 -9.13 -22.59 11.52
CA PHE A 320 -8.02 -23.08 12.35
C PHE A 320 -7.06 -21.97 12.83
N ALA A 321 -6.88 -20.88 12.08
CA ALA A 321 -6.04 -19.74 12.49
C ALA A 321 -6.78 -18.78 13.42
N VAL A 322 -8.10 -18.86 13.49
CA VAL A 322 -8.99 -18.06 14.34
C VAL A 322 -9.26 -18.78 15.67
N TYR A 323 -9.36 -20.11 15.66
CA TYR A 323 -9.57 -20.94 16.84
C TYR A 323 -8.25 -21.29 17.51
N GLY A 324 -8.09 -20.89 18.73
CA GLY A 324 -6.91 -21.10 19.57
C GLY A 324 -6.55 -19.84 20.34
N THR A 325 -6.47 -19.95 21.65
CA THR A 325 -6.17 -18.81 22.55
C THR A 325 -4.67 -18.53 22.66
N VAL A 326 -3.82 -19.52 22.33
CA VAL A 326 -2.37 -19.46 22.48
C VAL A 326 -1.72 -19.70 21.12
N GLY A 327 -0.91 -18.74 20.67
CA GLY A 327 -0.07 -18.90 19.48
C GLY A 327 1.11 -19.87 19.73
N TYR A 328 1.91 -20.14 18.68
CA TYR A 328 3.12 -20.96 18.83
C TYR A 328 4.11 -20.32 19.80
N SER A 329 4.68 -21.15 20.68
CA SER A 329 5.63 -20.72 21.71
C SER A 329 6.98 -20.31 21.11
N LEU A 330 7.82 -19.65 21.91
CA LEU A 330 9.19 -19.29 21.50
C LEU A 330 10.06 -20.53 21.29
N GLU A 331 9.86 -21.59 22.11
CA GLU A 331 10.56 -22.87 22.01
C GLU A 331 10.27 -23.56 20.68
N GLN A 332 8.98 -23.65 20.29
CA GLN A 332 8.60 -24.24 19.00
C GLN A 332 9.21 -23.47 17.83
N LYS A 333 9.22 -22.15 17.88
CA LYS A 333 9.85 -21.31 16.85
C LYS A 333 11.36 -21.43 16.84
N LEU A 334 11.98 -21.55 18.01
CA LEU A 334 13.42 -21.73 18.15
C LEU A 334 13.87 -23.04 17.51
N GLU A 335 13.16 -24.14 17.73
CA GLU A 335 13.44 -25.42 17.09
C GLU A 335 13.40 -25.33 15.57
N VAL A 336 12.42 -24.62 15.03
CA VAL A 336 12.36 -24.37 13.57
C VAL A 336 13.56 -23.57 13.08
N ILE A 337 13.94 -22.50 13.81
CA ILE A 337 15.06 -21.64 13.40
C ILE A 337 16.39 -22.43 13.46
N ARG A 338 16.56 -23.31 14.45
CA ARG A 338 17.75 -24.20 14.56
C ARG A 338 17.91 -25.08 13.33
N LYS A 339 16.83 -25.63 12.78
CA LYS A 339 16.87 -26.48 11.57
C LYS A 339 17.31 -25.74 10.31
N VAL A 340 17.06 -24.44 10.23
CA VAL A 340 17.30 -23.60 9.04
C VAL A 340 18.39 -22.55 9.26
N LEU A 341 19.20 -22.67 10.31
CA LEU A 341 20.23 -21.71 10.69
C LEU A 341 21.36 -21.64 9.66
N ILE A 342 21.91 -20.44 9.46
CA ILE A 342 23.11 -20.18 8.63
C ILE A 342 24.14 -19.38 9.43
#